data_e31a281785546d6aac3a36de134785aa
#
_entry.id   e31a281785546d6aac3a36de134785aa
#
_cell.length_a   1.000
_cell.length_b   1.000
_cell.length_c   1.000
_cell.angle_alpha   90.00
_cell.angle_beta   90.00
_cell.angle_gamma   90.00
#
_symmetry.space_group_name_H-M   'P 1'
#
loop_
_entity.id
_entity.type
_entity.pdbx_description
1 polymer ?
#
loop_
_entity_poly.entity_id
_entity_poly.type
_entity_poly.pdbx_seq_one_letter_code
_entity_poly.pdbx_strand_id
1 'polypeptide(L)'
;MVRVTEPSALGASPGALTDRVAVVVNGNAKSVTEEVIQTLDDILDSGELFVSRRIEESEAIARTLVDRRYGTVLTGGGDGTFTVVVTAVVREARRRGAPLPRFGLLRLGTGNSLAWVIGASAGNEEPGAKRALAVDLGRLRADAGSRPLRLSEVEGMLSPFCGFGIDAVVLRDFGRVKALLARSPLKRYASGLLAYSVATATRTIPSYVVSKTPHCRIINEGCDAQRVGNKGAMIGAPIPRGSVIYEGPAKLASVTTIPYYGFGFRVFPYAEDRPDRMNLRLTDISPAAFVRNLPAIWRGEYEDMTTIFDFFADAVTIEMDPPTPFQIGGDPQGDRSRVSVTLTEPIRIVDFYAPPRG
;
A
#
# COMPACT_ATOMS: atom_id res chain seq x y z
N MET A 1 -3.85 -25.41 21.85
CA MET A 1 -4.22 -25.24 23.28
C MET A 1 -3.47 -23.99 23.75
N VAL A 2 -4.15 -22.85 23.80
CA VAL A 2 -3.54 -21.55 24.12
C VAL A 2 -3.48 -21.41 25.64
N ARG A 3 -2.28 -21.34 26.21
CA ARG A 3 -2.11 -20.95 27.61
C ARG A 3 -2.30 -19.45 27.75
N VAL A 4 -3.39 -19.05 28.39
CA VAL A 4 -3.62 -17.66 28.80
C VAL A 4 -2.99 -17.48 30.18
N THR A 5 -1.88 -16.76 30.23
CA THR A 5 -1.36 -16.20 31.49
C THR A 5 -1.78 -14.73 31.53
N GLU A 6 -2.56 -14.36 32.54
CA GLU A 6 -2.92 -12.97 32.80
C GLU A 6 -1.67 -12.20 33.29
N PRO A 7 -1.30 -11.09 32.63
CA PRO A 7 -0.32 -10.18 33.19
C PRO A 7 -0.98 -9.07 34.00
N SER A 8 -0.36 -8.77 35.14
CA SER A 8 -0.68 -7.75 36.11
C SER A 8 -0.93 -6.36 35.49
N ALA A 9 -2.12 -5.83 35.72
CA ALA A 9 -2.50 -4.47 35.33
C ALA A 9 -1.90 -3.46 36.35
N LEU A 10 -0.87 -2.74 35.93
CA LEU A 10 -0.40 -1.56 36.64
C LEU A 10 -0.64 -0.31 35.79
N GLY A 11 -1.60 0.49 36.20
CA GLY A 11 -1.56 1.95 36.13
C GLY A 11 -1.77 2.67 34.81
N ALA A 12 -2.58 2.17 33.84
CA ALA A 12 -2.97 2.98 32.69
C ALA A 12 -4.30 3.69 32.95
N SER A 13 -4.38 4.99 32.65
CA SER A 13 -5.64 5.75 32.66
C SER A 13 -6.68 5.05 31.80
N PRO A 14 -7.98 5.02 32.22
CA PRO A 14 -9.03 4.41 31.42
C PRO A 14 -9.12 5.10 30.06
N GLY A 15 -8.69 4.42 28.97
CA GLY A 15 -8.71 4.94 27.60
C GLY A 15 -7.35 5.06 26.89
N ALA A 16 -6.21 5.02 27.61
CA ALA A 16 -4.89 5.14 26.99
C ALA A 16 -4.46 3.85 26.27
N LEU A 17 -3.67 4.00 25.19
CA LEU A 17 -2.97 2.89 24.54
C LEU A 17 -1.84 2.41 25.44
N THR A 18 -1.49 1.12 25.33
CA THR A 18 -0.33 0.51 25.98
C THR A 18 0.93 0.69 25.13
N ASP A 19 2.12 0.49 25.70
CA ASP A 19 3.37 0.45 24.93
C ASP A 19 3.58 -0.87 24.19
N ARG A 20 2.62 -1.79 24.26
CA ARG A 20 2.70 -3.11 23.63
C ARG A 20 2.66 -3.02 22.11
N VAL A 21 3.41 -3.91 21.48
CA VAL A 21 3.50 -4.08 20.04
C VAL A 21 2.80 -5.38 19.64
N ALA A 22 1.87 -5.28 18.70
CA ALA A 22 1.32 -6.46 18.05
C ALA A 22 1.90 -6.61 16.64
N VAL A 23 2.21 -7.84 16.23
CA VAL A 23 2.61 -8.17 14.86
C VAL A 23 1.53 -9.08 14.26
N VAL A 24 0.94 -8.64 13.14
CA VAL A 24 -0.06 -9.41 12.40
C VAL A 24 0.56 -9.87 11.09
N VAL A 25 0.81 -11.16 10.95
CA VAL A 25 1.43 -11.73 9.75
C VAL A 25 0.40 -12.42 8.86
N ASN A 26 0.56 -12.26 7.55
CA ASN A 26 -0.18 -13.03 6.56
C ASN A 26 0.51 -14.40 6.35
N GLY A 27 -0.02 -15.46 6.97
CA GLY A 27 0.51 -16.80 6.87
C GLY A 27 0.51 -17.40 5.45
N ASN A 28 -0.12 -16.75 4.47
CA ASN A 28 -0.08 -17.13 3.06
C ASN A 28 0.99 -16.35 2.27
N ALA A 29 1.64 -15.36 2.86
CA ALA A 29 2.70 -14.62 2.19
C ALA A 29 3.95 -15.51 2.06
N LYS A 30 4.58 -15.50 0.89
CA LYS A 30 5.72 -16.40 0.58
C LYS A 30 6.88 -16.24 1.55
N SER A 31 7.16 -15.03 2.00
CA SER A 31 8.26 -14.75 2.92
C SER A 31 7.91 -15.02 4.38
N VAL A 32 6.66 -15.35 4.69
CA VAL A 32 6.21 -15.76 6.02
C VAL A 32 6.33 -17.28 6.12
N THR A 33 7.55 -17.75 6.35
CA THR A 33 7.85 -19.18 6.60
C THR A 33 7.66 -19.51 8.07
N GLU A 34 7.57 -20.81 8.39
CA GLU A 34 7.52 -21.25 9.78
C GLU A 34 8.72 -20.74 10.60
N GLU A 35 9.89 -20.67 9.97
CA GLU A 35 11.10 -20.12 10.56
C GLU A 35 10.99 -18.61 10.87
N VAL A 36 10.32 -17.83 10.01
CA VAL A 36 10.05 -16.40 10.26
C VAL A 36 9.04 -16.24 11.38
N ILE A 37 7.99 -17.08 11.42
CA ILE A 37 7.00 -17.07 12.50
C ILE A 37 7.68 -17.39 13.82
N GLN A 38 8.51 -18.44 13.89
CA GLN A 38 9.26 -18.81 15.09
C GLN A 38 10.20 -17.68 15.53
N THR A 39 10.91 -17.03 14.58
CA THR A 39 11.80 -15.91 14.89
C THR A 39 11.02 -14.72 15.48
N LEU A 40 9.83 -14.43 14.95
CA LEU A 40 8.98 -13.38 15.50
C LEU A 40 8.46 -13.75 16.89
N ASP A 41 8.07 -15.00 17.11
CA ASP A 41 7.59 -15.51 18.40
C ASP A 41 8.70 -15.48 19.47
N ASP A 42 9.94 -15.80 19.08
CA ASP A 42 11.12 -15.73 19.97
C ASP A 42 11.49 -14.28 20.37
N ILE A 43 11.21 -13.30 19.48
CA ILE A 43 11.54 -11.90 19.73
C ILE A 43 10.41 -11.17 20.48
N LEU A 44 9.15 -11.56 20.23
CA LEU A 44 7.98 -10.93 20.82
C LEU A 44 7.58 -11.65 22.11
N ASP A 45 6.98 -10.90 23.01
CA ASP A 45 6.38 -11.51 24.19
C ASP A 45 5.12 -12.30 23.81
N SER A 46 4.80 -13.34 24.58
CA SER A 46 3.66 -14.22 24.33
C SER A 46 2.36 -13.45 24.13
N GLY A 47 1.66 -13.74 23.03
CA GLY A 47 0.36 -13.16 22.69
C GLY A 47 0.42 -11.84 21.90
N GLU A 48 1.58 -11.49 21.38
CA GLU A 48 1.78 -10.31 20.53
C GLU A 48 1.89 -10.66 19.03
N LEU A 49 2.06 -11.94 18.69
CA LEU A 49 2.07 -12.43 17.31
C LEU A 49 0.71 -13.01 16.92
N PHE A 50 0.14 -12.50 15.85
CA PHE A 50 -1.11 -12.94 15.25
C PHE A 50 -0.86 -13.44 13.83
N VAL A 51 -1.23 -14.67 13.53
CA VAL A 51 -1.10 -15.24 12.18
C VAL A 51 -2.50 -15.30 11.55
N SER A 52 -2.69 -14.57 10.44
CA SER A 52 -3.92 -14.59 9.65
C SER A 52 -3.69 -15.35 8.35
N ARG A 53 -4.59 -16.28 8.02
CA ARG A 53 -4.61 -17.01 6.75
C ARG A 53 -5.86 -16.73 5.91
N ARG A 54 -6.87 -16.09 6.51
CA ARG A 54 -8.12 -15.69 5.87
C ARG A 54 -8.46 -14.24 6.21
N ILE A 55 -9.13 -13.56 5.29
CA ILE A 55 -9.51 -12.16 5.47
C ILE A 55 -10.43 -11.99 6.68
N GLU A 56 -11.33 -12.94 6.92
CA GLU A 56 -12.29 -12.92 8.02
C GLU A 56 -11.62 -12.95 9.41
N GLU A 57 -10.44 -13.55 9.50
CA GLU A 57 -9.64 -13.60 10.73
C GLU A 57 -9.14 -12.19 11.13
N SER A 58 -8.96 -11.30 10.15
CA SER A 58 -8.49 -9.93 10.39
C SER A 58 -9.47 -9.12 11.25
N GLU A 59 -10.78 -9.37 11.14
CA GLU A 59 -11.78 -8.70 11.99
C GLU A 59 -11.71 -9.17 13.44
N ALA A 60 -11.51 -10.49 13.66
CA ALA A 60 -11.36 -11.04 15.01
C ALA A 60 -10.05 -10.55 15.66
N ILE A 61 -8.96 -10.49 14.89
CA ILE A 61 -7.68 -9.93 15.31
C ILE A 61 -7.86 -8.45 15.65
N ALA A 62 -8.51 -7.67 14.79
CA ALA A 62 -8.75 -6.24 15.02
C ALA A 62 -9.52 -5.98 16.34
N ARG A 63 -10.55 -6.79 16.62
CA ARG A 63 -11.27 -6.72 17.91
C ARG A 63 -10.31 -6.93 19.08
N THR A 64 -9.48 -7.95 19.03
CA THR A 64 -8.49 -8.26 20.07
C THR A 64 -7.47 -7.13 20.24
N LEU A 65 -6.98 -6.56 19.13
CA LEU A 65 -6.01 -5.47 19.15
C LEU A 65 -6.58 -4.21 19.81
N VAL A 66 -7.82 -3.87 19.50
CA VAL A 66 -8.52 -2.72 20.07
C VAL A 66 -8.88 -2.98 21.54
N ASP A 67 -9.38 -4.17 21.89
CA ASP A 67 -9.70 -4.55 23.27
C ASP A 67 -8.48 -4.47 24.20
N ARG A 68 -7.34 -4.98 23.72
CA ARG A 68 -6.09 -4.99 24.49
C ARG A 68 -5.31 -3.67 24.40
N ARG A 69 -5.80 -2.68 23.63
CA ARG A 69 -5.24 -1.33 23.49
C ARG A 69 -3.78 -1.31 23.08
N TYR A 70 -3.39 -2.13 22.13
CA TYR A 70 -2.03 -2.11 21.61
C TYR A 70 -1.67 -0.73 21.07
N GLY A 71 -0.51 -0.20 21.48
CA GLY A 71 -0.03 1.11 21.02
C GLY A 71 0.62 1.08 19.65
N THR A 72 1.08 -0.10 19.22
CA THR A 72 1.67 -0.30 17.89
C THR A 72 1.17 -1.59 17.27
N VAL A 73 0.79 -1.52 16.00
CA VAL A 73 0.40 -2.68 15.18
C VAL A 73 1.29 -2.73 13.94
N LEU A 74 2.13 -3.75 13.86
CA LEU A 74 2.95 -4.03 12.67
C LEU A 74 2.27 -5.10 11.82
N THR A 75 2.29 -4.90 10.50
CA THR A 75 1.80 -5.90 9.54
C THR A 75 2.98 -6.61 8.90
N GLY A 76 2.98 -7.94 8.94
CA GLY A 76 3.98 -8.79 8.29
C GLY A 76 3.41 -9.38 7.00
N GLY A 77 3.72 -8.75 5.89
CA GLY A 77 3.19 -9.10 4.57
C GLY A 77 3.51 -8.01 3.55
N GLY A 78 2.69 -7.90 2.50
CA GLY A 78 2.75 -6.83 1.52
C GLY A 78 1.75 -5.70 1.81
N ASP A 79 1.64 -4.76 0.86
CA ASP A 79 0.74 -3.61 0.94
C ASP A 79 -0.73 -4.03 1.09
N GLY A 80 -1.16 -5.13 0.46
CA GLY A 80 -2.51 -5.71 0.63
C GLY A 80 -2.77 -6.16 2.07
N THR A 81 -1.80 -6.81 2.73
CA THR A 81 -1.92 -7.18 4.16
C THR A 81 -2.07 -5.94 5.04
N PHE A 82 -1.27 -4.90 4.77
CA PHE A 82 -1.40 -3.61 5.47
C PHE A 82 -2.81 -3.04 5.29
N THR A 83 -3.30 -2.97 4.05
CA THR A 83 -4.64 -2.47 3.70
C THR A 83 -5.74 -3.20 4.49
N VAL A 84 -5.74 -4.53 4.51
CA VAL A 84 -6.75 -5.34 5.20
C VAL A 84 -6.71 -5.10 6.72
N VAL A 85 -5.53 -5.19 7.34
CA VAL A 85 -5.36 -5.06 8.79
C VAL A 85 -5.70 -3.65 9.26
N VAL A 86 -5.17 -2.62 8.60
CA VAL A 86 -5.44 -1.22 8.97
C VAL A 86 -6.91 -0.90 8.82
N THR A 87 -7.55 -1.35 7.73
CA THR A 87 -9.00 -1.16 7.53
C THR A 87 -9.79 -1.79 8.68
N ALA A 88 -9.50 -3.03 9.06
CA ALA A 88 -10.21 -3.73 10.13
C ALA A 88 -10.01 -3.03 11.49
N VAL A 89 -8.77 -2.65 11.83
CA VAL A 89 -8.46 -1.98 13.10
C VAL A 89 -9.09 -0.59 13.19
N VAL A 90 -8.98 0.22 12.12
CA VAL A 90 -9.56 1.57 12.11
C VAL A 90 -11.09 1.50 12.18
N ARG A 91 -11.71 0.58 11.44
CA ARG A 91 -13.18 0.36 11.51
C ARG A 91 -13.62 -0.01 12.90
N GLU A 92 -12.94 -0.96 13.54
CA GLU A 92 -13.27 -1.41 14.90
C GLU A 92 -13.04 -0.32 15.95
N ALA A 93 -11.92 0.41 15.87
CA ALA A 93 -11.63 1.52 16.76
C ALA A 93 -12.67 2.66 16.63
N ARG A 94 -13.03 3.03 15.39
CA ARG A 94 -14.11 4.02 15.14
C ARG A 94 -15.44 3.56 15.73
N ARG A 95 -15.81 2.29 15.54
CA ARG A 95 -17.06 1.71 16.09
C ARG A 95 -17.14 1.83 17.62
N ARG A 96 -15.99 1.74 18.31
CA ARG A 96 -15.90 1.77 19.78
C ARG A 96 -15.52 3.14 20.35
N GLY A 97 -15.23 4.13 19.54
CA GLY A 97 -14.64 5.39 20.01
C GLY A 97 -13.27 5.21 20.68
N ALA A 98 -12.52 4.17 20.29
CA ALA A 98 -11.21 3.85 20.85
C ALA A 98 -10.08 4.59 20.12
N PRO A 99 -8.98 4.91 20.79
CA PRO A 99 -7.82 5.53 20.15
C PRO A 99 -7.17 4.56 19.16
N LEU A 100 -6.59 5.13 18.08
CA LEU A 100 -5.88 4.36 17.05
C LEU A 100 -4.43 4.09 17.47
N PRO A 101 -3.94 2.85 17.30
CA PRO A 101 -2.52 2.57 17.43
C PRO A 101 -1.69 3.27 16.34
N ARG A 102 -0.39 3.34 16.48
CA ARG A 102 0.49 3.59 15.35
C ARG A 102 0.65 2.29 14.54
N PHE A 103 0.73 2.42 13.22
CA PHE A 103 0.85 1.30 12.31
C PHE A 103 2.24 1.23 11.70
N GLY A 104 2.66 0.05 11.29
CA GLY A 104 3.89 -0.13 10.52
C GLY A 104 3.83 -1.39 9.67
N LEU A 105 4.84 -1.59 8.83
CA LEU A 105 4.93 -2.73 7.93
C LEU A 105 6.33 -3.35 8.02
N LEU A 106 6.37 -4.66 8.21
CA LEU A 106 7.56 -5.49 8.07
C LEU A 106 7.63 -6.01 6.62
N ARG A 107 8.78 -5.90 5.97
CA ARG A 107 8.96 -6.25 4.55
C ARG A 107 8.93 -7.77 4.32
N LEU A 108 7.76 -8.36 4.45
CA LEU A 108 7.50 -9.79 4.21
C LEU A 108 6.62 -10.05 2.97
N GLY A 109 6.28 -9.01 2.23
CA GLY A 109 5.54 -9.08 0.97
C GLY A 109 6.46 -9.00 -0.26
N THR A 110 5.85 -9.00 -1.45
CA THR A 110 6.57 -8.94 -2.73
C THR A 110 6.89 -7.49 -3.15
N GLY A 111 5.92 -6.57 -3.07
CA GLY A 111 6.05 -5.17 -3.53
C GLY A 111 6.59 -4.25 -2.44
N ASN A 112 5.95 -4.28 -1.28
CA ASN A 112 6.31 -3.51 -0.07
C ASN A 112 6.48 -2.01 -0.32
N SER A 113 5.52 -1.37 -1.01
CA SER A 113 5.56 0.06 -1.36
C SER A 113 5.71 0.95 -0.12
N LEU A 114 4.88 0.71 0.91
CA LEU A 114 4.92 1.45 2.16
C LEU A 114 6.23 1.26 2.92
N ALA A 115 6.87 0.09 2.84
CA ALA A 115 8.13 -0.18 3.51
C ALA A 115 9.27 0.77 3.07
N TRP A 116 9.27 1.18 1.80
CA TRP A 116 10.20 2.17 1.28
C TRP A 116 9.98 3.56 1.89
N VAL A 117 8.73 3.88 2.21
CA VAL A 117 8.35 5.16 2.81
C VAL A 117 8.77 5.25 4.27
N ILE A 118 8.65 4.15 5.01
CA ILE A 118 8.91 4.12 6.47
C ILE A 118 10.31 3.61 6.84
N GLY A 119 11.13 3.26 5.86
CA GLY A 119 12.50 2.78 6.11
C GLY A 119 12.60 1.39 6.72
N ALA A 120 11.58 0.55 6.53
CA ALA A 120 11.66 -0.84 6.97
C ALA A 120 12.77 -1.60 6.24
N SER A 121 13.55 -2.37 6.98
CA SER A 121 14.69 -3.11 6.45
C SER A 121 14.27 -4.19 5.45
N ALA A 122 15.13 -4.51 4.48
CA ALA A 122 14.86 -5.55 3.50
C ALA A 122 14.94 -6.94 4.15
N GLY A 123 13.80 -7.62 4.30
CA GLY A 123 13.71 -8.95 4.90
C GLY A 123 13.61 -10.10 3.90
N ASN A 124 13.72 -9.85 2.59
CA ASN A 124 13.33 -10.81 1.56
C ASN A 124 14.46 -11.64 0.96
N GLU A 125 15.68 -11.42 1.34
CA GLU A 125 16.83 -12.16 0.79
C GLU A 125 17.52 -12.90 1.91
N GLU A 126 17.71 -14.19 1.70
CA GLU A 126 18.38 -15.19 2.52
C GLU A 126 19.41 -14.67 3.54
N PRO A 127 19.95 -15.37 4.37
CA PRO A 127 20.22 -15.23 5.81
C PRO A 127 20.04 -13.82 6.42
N GLY A 128 19.72 -12.84 5.59
CA GLY A 128 19.44 -11.44 5.99
C GLY A 128 18.05 -11.19 6.58
N ALA A 129 17.03 -12.01 6.27
CA ALA A 129 15.64 -11.76 6.67
C ALA A 129 15.47 -11.70 8.20
N LYS A 130 16.02 -12.66 8.93
CA LYS A 130 15.99 -12.70 10.40
C LYS A 130 16.67 -11.47 11.00
N ARG A 131 17.84 -11.12 10.49
CA ARG A 131 18.59 -9.96 10.98
C ARG A 131 17.86 -8.65 10.71
N ALA A 132 17.23 -8.52 9.54
CA ALA A 132 16.44 -7.34 9.20
C ALA A 132 15.21 -7.19 10.10
N LEU A 133 14.46 -8.26 10.36
CA LEU A 133 13.33 -8.26 11.31
C LEU A 133 13.78 -7.90 12.72
N ALA A 134 14.88 -8.48 13.20
CA ALA A 134 15.44 -8.17 14.51
C ALA A 134 15.88 -6.70 14.62
N VAL A 135 16.45 -6.12 13.53
CA VAL A 135 16.81 -4.71 13.48
C VAL A 135 15.58 -3.82 13.54
N ASP A 136 14.53 -4.10 12.76
CA ASP A 136 13.32 -3.29 12.74
C ASP A 136 12.58 -3.35 14.09
N LEU A 137 12.46 -4.54 14.69
CA LEU A 137 11.88 -4.70 16.02
C LEU A 137 12.74 -4.08 17.12
N GLY A 138 14.07 -4.16 16.98
CA GLY A 138 15.01 -3.47 17.89
C GLY A 138 14.87 -1.95 17.82
N ARG A 139 14.76 -1.38 16.63
CA ARG A 139 14.49 0.06 16.44
C ARG A 139 13.15 0.48 17.05
N LEU A 140 12.14 -0.37 16.92
CA LEU A 140 10.84 -0.10 17.51
C LEU A 140 10.89 -0.06 19.04
N ARG A 141 11.64 -0.99 19.66
CA ARG A 141 11.88 -1.02 21.12
C ARG A 141 12.70 0.17 21.60
N ALA A 142 13.61 0.67 20.77
CA ALA A 142 14.38 1.90 21.02
C ALA A 142 13.58 3.18 20.74
N ASP A 143 12.24 3.09 20.70
CA ASP A 143 11.30 4.19 20.43
C ASP A 143 11.49 4.82 19.04
N ALA A 144 11.35 3.99 18.01
CA ALA A 144 11.25 4.50 16.63
C ALA A 144 10.20 5.60 16.55
N GLY A 145 10.52 6.68 15.86
CA GLY A 145 9.63 7.80 15.63
C GLY A 145 8.33 7.38 14.95
N SER A 146 7.40 8.29 14.87
CA SER A 146 6.20 8.10 14.06
C SER A 146 5.84 9.39 13.36
N ARG A 147 5.30 9.26 12.14
CA ARG A 147 4.81 10.38 11.33
C ARG A 147 3.34 10.19 10.94
N PRO A 148 2.62 11.27 10.65
CA PRO A 148 1.28 11.14 10.09
C PRO A 148 1.34 10.63 8.65
N LEU A 149 0.39 9.78 8.28
CA LEU A 149 0.11 9.37 6.91
C LEU A 149 -1.41 9.36 6.72
N ARG A 150 -1.89 10.01 5.68
CA ARG A 150 -3.27 9.86 5.22
C ARG A 150 -3.34 8.68 4.26
N LEU A 151 -4.48 8.00 4.25
CA LEU A 151 -4.77 6.93 3.31
C LEU A 151 -5.92 7.33 2.41
N SER A 152 -6.04 6.70 1.26
CA SER A 152 -7.26 6.74 0.46
C SER A 152 -8.27 5.74 1.01
N GLU A 153 -9.51 6.19 1.18
CA GLU A 153 -10.66 5.33 1.44
C GLU A 153 -11.40 5.07 0.13
N VAL A 154 -11.54 3.81 -0.23
CA VAL A 154 -12.16 3.36 -1.47
C VAL A 154 -12.84 2.02 -1.24
N GLU A 155 -14.13 1.90 -1.66
CA GLU A 155 -14.95 0.70 -1.43
C GLU A 155 -14.92 0.22 0.05
N GLY A 156 -14.79 1.15 1.00
CA GLY A 156 -14.69 0.86 2.43
C GLY A 156 -13.34 0.31 2.89
N MET A 157 -12.32 0.29 2.04
CA MET A 157 -10.96 -0.11 2.35
C MET A 157 -10.05 1.11 2.47
N LEU A 158 -9.10 1.06 3.41
CA LEU A 158 -8.08 2.09 3.63
C LEU A 158 -6.76 1.63 3.03
N SER A 159 -6.27 2.34 2.03
CA SER A 159 -5.06 1.95 1.32
C SER A 159 -4.16 3.16 1.02
N PRO A 160 -2.84 3.01 0.99
CA PRO A 160 -1.95 4.07 0.53
C PRO A 160 -2.10 4.37 -0.96
N PHE A 161 -2.64 3.46 -1.76
CA PHE A 161 -2.87 3.67 -3.19
C PHE A 161 -3.97 2.76 -3.72
N CYS A 162 -4.64 3.22 -4.77
CA CYS A 162 -5.56 2.44 -5.60
C CYS A 162 -5.52 2.96 -7.04
N GLY A 163 -5.95 2.16 -8.01
CA GLY A 163 -5.92 2.62 -9.39
C GLY A 163 -6.50 1.68 -10.41
N PHE A 164 -6.72 2.25 -11.58
CA PHE A 164 -7.21 1.60 -12.78
C PHE A 164 -6.09 1.42 -13.80
N GLY A 165 -6.20 0.37 -14.59
CA GLY A 165 -5.47 0.22 -15.81
C GLY A 165 -4.26 -0.69 -15.71
N ILE A 166 -3.15 -0.25 -16.30
CA ILE A 166 -1.99 -1.12 -16.53
C ILE A 166 -1.43 -1.74 -15.24
N ASP A 167 -1.46 -1.03 -14.13
CA ASP A 167 -1.03 -1.53 -12.82
C ASP A 167 -1.88 -2.71 -12.35
N ALA A 168 -3.21 -2.60 -12.43
CA ALA A 168 -4.12 -3.69 -12.08
C ALA A 168 -4.00 -4.87 -13.06
N VAL A 169 -3.78 -4.60 -14.36
CA VAL A 169 -3.57 -5.65 -15.38
C VAL A 169 -2.25 -6.39 -15.12
N VAL A 170 -1.17 -5.67 -14.82
CA VAL A 170 0.13 -6.29 -14.49
C VAL A 170 0.00 -7.19 -13.25
N LEU A 171 -0.68 -6.74 -12.21
CA LEU A 171 -0.93 -7.54 -11.00
C LEU A 171 -1.75 -8.80 -11.30
N ARG A 172 -2.83 -8.68 -12.11
CA ARG A 172 -3.65 -9.80 -12.56
C ARG A 172 -2.84 -10.80 -13.37
N ASP A 173 -2.04 -10.33 -14.32
CA ASP A 173 -1.23 -11.17 -15.20
C ASP A 173 -0.07 -11.82 -14.43
N PHE A 174 0.53 -11.11 -13.49
CA PHE A 174 1.49 -11.68 -12.54
C PHE A 174 0.87 -12.82 -11.72
N GLY A 175 -0.35 -12.65 -11.21
CA GLY A 175 -1.08 -13.71 -10.51
C GLY A 175 -1.28 -14.96 -11.38
N ARG A 176 -1.63 -14.79 -12.65
CA ARG A 176 -1.80 -15.89 -13.62
C ARG A 176 -0.48 -16.60 -13.92
N VAL A 177 0.60 -15.83 -14.18
CA VAL A 177 1.94 -16.39 -14.44
C VAL A 177 2.46 -17.12 -13.20
N LYS A 178 2.27 -16.55 -12.00
CA LYS A 178 2.61 -17.19 -10.72
C LYS A 178 1.90 -18.53 -10.56
N ALA A 179 0.60 -18.59 -10.81
CA ALA A 179 -0.19 -19.81 -10.72
C ALA A 179 0.26 -20.88 -11.74
N LEU A 180 0.63 -20.47 -12.96
CA LEU A 180 1.14 -21.35 -14.01
C LEU A 180 2.53 -21.91 -13.61
N LEU A 181 3.46 -21.06 -13.20
CA LEU A 181 4.81 -21.45 -12.81
C LEU A 181 4.81 -22.31 -11.54
N ALA A 182 3.90 -22.08 -10.60
CA ALA A 182 3.79 -22.88 -9.37
C ALA A 182 3.49 -24.37 -9.66
N ARG A 183 2.86 -24.66 -10.82
CA ARG A 183 2.54 -26.02 -11.29
C ARG A 183 3.63 -26.63 -12.19
N SER A 184 4.75 -25.97 -12.38
CA SER A 184 5.84 -26.36 -13.27
C SER A 184 7.14 -26.64 -12.51
N PRO A 185 8.14 -27.32 -13.13
CA PRO A 185 9.48 -27.45 -12.56
C PRO A 185 10.15 -26.11 -12.23
N LEU A 186 9.66 -25.01 -12.83
CA LEU A 186 10.16 -23.66 -12.64
C LEU A 186 9.52 -22.93 -11.45
N LYS A 187 8.88 -23.63 -10.51
CA LYS A 187 8.22 -23.06 -9.33
C LYS A 187 9.09 -22.09 -8.51
N ARG A 188 10.42 -22.29 -8.51
CA ARG A 188 11.38 -21.40 -7.83
C ARG A 188 11.37 -19.97 -8.41
N TYR A 189 10.98 -19.80 -9.67
CA TYR A 189 10.88 -18.50 -10.35
C TYR A 189 9.46 -17.91 -10.36
N ALA A 190 8.51 -18.57 -9.68
CA ALA A 190 7.09 -18.18 -9.66
C ALA A 190 6.81 -16.87 -8.90
N SER A 191 7.82 -16.18 -8.36
CA SER A 191 7.64 -14.95 -7.59
C SER A 191 8.86 -14.05 -7.69
N GLY A 192 8.65 -12.79 -7.33
CA GLY A 192 9.70 -11.77 -7.37
C GLY A 192 9.72 -10.98 -8.67
N LEU A 193 10.72 -10.13 -8.81
CA LEU A 193 10.86 -9.18 -9.92
C LEU A 193 10.91 -9.90 -11.28
N LEU A 194 11.54 -11.06 -11.37
CA LEU A 194 11.66 -11.83 -12.63
C LEU A 194 10.27 -12.28 -13.14
N ALA A 195 9.44 -12.89 -12.29
CA ALA A 195 8.09 -13.31 -12.69
C ALA A 195 7.21 -12.11 -13.05
N TYR A 196 7.36 -11.01 -12.33
CA TYR A 196 6.68 -9.75 -12.61
C TYR A 196 7.09 -9.20 -13.98
N SER A 197 8.39 -9.16 -14.28
CA SER A 197 8.93 -8.70 -15.58
C SER A 197 8.48 -9.60 -16.73
N VAL A 198 8.48 -10.91 -16.54
CA VAL A 198 8.00 -11.88 -17.54
C VAL A 198 6.50 -11.67 -17.81
N ALA A 199 5.67 -11.55 -16.79
CA ALA A 199 4.24 -11.29 -16.96
C ALA A 199 3.99 -9.99 -17.73
N THR A 200 4.69 -8.91 -17.35
CA THR A 200 4.59 -7.61 -18.00
C THR A 200 5.01 -7.69 -19.47
N ALA A 201 6.18 -8.29 -19.77
CA ALA A 201 6.71 -8.35 -21.13
C ALA A 201 5.89 -9.27 -22.05
N THR A 202 5.40 -10.41 -21.56
CA THR A 202 4.77 -11.43 -22.41
C THR A 202 3.27 -11.31 -22.53
N ARG A 203 2.59 -10.64 -21.58
CA ARG A 203 1.14 -10.53 -21.55
C ARG A 203 0.64 -9.09 -21.50
N THR A 204 1.11 -8.31 -20.53
CA THR A 204 0.57 -6.97 -20.31
C THR A 204 0.92 -6.03 -21.45
N ILE A 205 2.20 -5.93 -21.85
CA ILE A 205 2.63 -5.05 -22.95
C ILE A 205 1.91 -5.41 -24.25
N PRO A 206 1.90 -6.67 -24.72
CA PRO A 206 1.19 -7.03 -25.95
C PRO A 206 -0.31 -6.73 -25.90
N SER A 207 -0.96 -6.98 -24.78
CA SER A 207 -2.39 -6.67 -24.63
C SER A 207 -2.68 -5.18 -24.75
N TYR A 208 -1.80 -4.33 -24.18
CA TYR A 208 -1.94 -2.87 -24.27
C TYR A 208 -1.61 -2.26 -25.63
N VAL A 209 -0.79 -2.94 -26.44
CA VAL A 209 -0.52 -2.52 -27.83
C VAL A 209 -1.76 -2.72 -28.72
N VAL A 210 -2.53 -3.78 -28.47
CA VAL A 210 -3.67 -4.17 -29.32
C VAL A 210 -4.99 -3.58 -28.81
N SER A 211 -5.12 -3.33 -27.50
CA SER A 211 -6.36 -2.83 -26.91
C SER A 211 -6.54 -1.33 -27.16
N LYS A 212 -7.80 -0.91 -27.39
CA LYS A 212 -8.14 0.53 -27.33
C LYS A 212 -7.89 1.05 -25.90
N THR A 213 -7.29 2.23 -25.82
CA THR A 213 -7.12 2.91 -24.53
C THR A 213 -8.50 3.26 -23.97
N PRO A 214 -8.81 2.91 -22.71
CA PRO A 214 -10.05 3.30 -22.08
C PRO A 214 -10.17 4.82 -21.99
N HIS A 215 -11.40 5.31 -22.08
CA HIS A 215 -11.73 6.70 -21.79
C HIS A 215 -11.91 6.85 -20.27
N CYS A 216 -11.27 7.85 -19.71
CA CYS A 216 -11.33 8.17 -18.29
C CYS A 216 -11.92 9.55 -18.09
N ARG A 217 -12.86 9.68 -17.15
CA ARG A 217 -13.38 10.97 -16.69
C ARG A 217 -13.27 11.03 -15.19
N ILE A 218 -12.71 12.14 -14.66
CA ILE A 218 -12.49 12.34 -13.23
C ILE A 218 -13.16 13.62 -12.79
N ILE A 219 -13.97 13.51 -11.74
CA ILE A 219 -14.74 14.60 -11.16
C ILE A 219 -14.17 14.91 -9.78
N ASN A 220 -13.96 16.19 -9.49
CA ASN A 220 -13.60 16.64 -8.16
C ASN A 220 -14.82 16.59 -7.22
N GLU A 221 -14.72 15.81 -6.15
CA GLU A 221 -15.78 15.70 -5.13
C GLU A 221 -15.41 16.39 -3.81
N GLY A 222 -14.18 16.87 -3.71
CA GLY A 222 -13.65 17.49 -2.49
C GLY A 222 -13.46 18.99 -2.54
N CYS A 223 -12.44 19.45 -1.88
CA CYS A 223 -11.97 20.84 -1.99
C CYS A 223 -11.37 21.08 -3.38
N ASP A 224 -11.02 22.32 -3.68
CA ASP A 224 -10.40 22.68 -4.95
C ASP A 224 -9.21 21.79 -5.26
N ALA A 225 -9.26 21.10 -6.40
CA ALA A 225 -8.16 20.31 -6.92
C ALA A 225 -7.18 21.18 -7.69
N GLN A 226 -5.94 20.73 -7.80
CA GLN A 226 -4.88 21.51 -8.44
C GLN A 226 -4.09 20.64 -9.43
N ARG A 227 -3.89 21.14 -10.64
CA ARG A 227 -3.00 20.49 -11.61
C ARG A 227 -1.54 20.68 -11.21
N VAL A 228 -0.74 19.62 -11.36
CA VAL A 228 0.69 19.61 -11.08
C VAL A 228 1.46 19.54 -12.40
N GLY A 229 2.37 20.48 -12.60
CA GLY A 229 3.30 20.49 -13.71
C GLY A 229 4.66 19.92 -13.37
N ASN A 230 5.64 20.16 -14.24
CA ASN A 230 7.00 19.71 -14.04
C ASN A 230 7.59 20.18 -12.70
N LYS A 231 8.37 19.32 -12.07
CA LYS A 231 9.03 19.56 -10.78
C LYS A 231 8.05 19.91 -9.64
N GLY A 232 6.81 19.39 -9.73
CA GLY A 232 5.80 19.63 -8.70
C GLY A 232 5.17 21.03 -8.69
N ALA A 233 5.42 21.84 -9.70
CA ALA A 233 4.85 23.18 -9.77
C ALA A 233 3.32 23.12 -9.94
N MET A 234 2.58 23.84 -9.12
CA MET A 234 1.14 24.02 -9.31
C MET A 234 0.87 24.92 -10.50
N ILE A 235 0.05 24.46 -11.45
CA ILE A 235 -0.25 25.16 -12.70
C ILE A 235 -1.76 25.30 -12.93
N GLY A 236 -2.15 26.37 -13.61
CA GLY A 236 -3.54 26.69 -13.92
C GLY A 236 -4.34 27.17 -12.71
N ALA A 237 -5.62 27.43 -12.93
CA ALA A 237 -6.54 27.81 -11.86
C ALA A 237 -6.94 26.60 -11.02
N PRO A 238 -7.28 26.77 -9.73
CA PRO A 238 -7.89 25.72 -8.92
C PRO A 238 -9.15 25.18 -9.59
N ILE A 239 -9.37 23.88 -9.47
CA ILE A 239 -10.49 23.15 -10.07
C ILE A 239 -11.54 22.93 -8.99
N PRO A 240 -12.67 23.64 -9.00
CA PRO A 240 -13.64 23.59 -7.91
C PRO A 240 -14.38 22.27 -7.85
N ARG A 241 -15.01 22.01 -6.71
CA ARG A 241 -15.87 20.83 -6.50
C ARG A 241 -16.94 20.72 -7.58
N GLY A 242 -17.22 19.52 -8.02
CA GLY A 242 -18.19 19.18 -9.07
C GLY A 242 -17.66 19.38 -10.49
N SER A 243 -16.46 19.96 -10.65
CA SER A 243 -15.83 20.15 -11.96
C SER A 243 -15.06 18.91 -12.40
N VAL A 244 -14.92 18.76 -13.72
CA VAL A 244 -14.08 17.71 -14.32
C VAL A 244 -12.61 18.10 -14.17
N ILE A 245 -11.85 17.23 -13.51
CA ILE A 245 -10.39 17.33 -13.35
C ILE A 245 -9.68 16.90 -14.63
N TYR A 246 -10.15 15.78 -15.20
CA TYR A 246 -9.58 15.17 -16.40
C TYR A 246 -10.68 14.47 -17.21
N GLU A 247 -10.59 14.57 -18.52
CA GLU A 247 -11.40 13.80 -19.45
C GLU A 247 -10.56 13.45 -20.68
N GLY A 248 -10.39 12.15 -20.97
CA GLY A 248 -9.59 11.70 -22.07
C GLY A 248 -9.12 10.25 -21.95
N PRO A 249 -8.24 9.78 -22.84
CA PRO A 249 -7.69 8.43 -22.79
C PRO A 249 -6.77 8.25 -21.60
N ALA A 250 -6.87 7.12 -20.88
CA ALA A 250 -5.98 6.79 -19.78
C ALA A 250 -5.68 5.28 -19.71
N LYS A 251 -4.41 4.93 -19.83
CA LYS A 251 -3.90 3.56 -19.59
C LYS A 251 -3.63 3.29 -18.12
N LEU A 252 -3.41 4.35 -17.36
CA LEU A 252 -3.29 4.37 -15.91
C LEU A 252 -4.11 5.55 -15.38
N ALA A 253 -4.92 5.31 -14.35
CA ALA A 253 -5.55 6.35 -13.54
C ALA A 253 -5.47 5.91 -12.08
N SER A 254 -4.46 6.40 -11.36
CA SER A 254 -4.14 5.97 -10.01
C SER A 254 -4.10 7.12 -9.02
N VAL A 255 -4.56 6.85 -7.82
CA VAL A 255 -4.58 7.74 -6.67
C VAL A 255 -3.64 7.18 -5.61
N THR A 256 -2.80 8.03 -5.04
CA THR A 256 -1.82 7.60 -4.04
C THR A 256 -1.55 8.68 -2.99
N THR A 257 -1.13 8.23 -1.82
CA THR A 257 -0.59 9.07 -0.74
C THR A 257 0.90 8.79 -0.48
N ILE A 258 1.50 7.88 -1.26
CA ILE A 258 2.92 7.50 -1.15
C ILE A 258 3.59 7.50 -2.54
N PRO A 259 4.91 7.78 -2.64
CA PRO A 259 5.58 7.93 -3.94
C PRO A 259 5.86 6.61 -4.68
N TYR A 260 5.78 5.47 -4.00
CA TYR A 260 6.25 4.20 -4.54
C TYR A 260 5.13 3.23 -4.91
N TYR A 261 5.28 2.58 -6.06
CA TYR A 261 4.75 1.25 -6.34
C TYR A 261 5.86 0.24 -6.10
N GLY A 262 5.61 -0.88 -5.50
CA GLY A 262 6.52 -1.95 -5.17
C GLY A 262 7.98 -1.87 -5.70
N PHE A 263 8.90 -2.60 -5.10
CA PHE A 263 10.30 -2.68 -5.53
C PHE A 263 11.06 -1.33 -5.59
N GLY A 264 10.58 -0.28 -4.92
CA GLY A 264 11.18 1.06 -4.98
C GLY A 264 10.89 1.85 -6.26
N PHE A 265 9.92 1.42 -7.06
CA PHE A 265 9.50 2.12 -8.27
C PHE A 265 8.74 3.41 -7.89
N ARG A 266 9.37 4.57 -8.07
CA ARG A 266 8.86 5.88 -7.69
C ARG A 266 7.94 6.48 -8.78
N VAL A 267 6.79 5.87 -8.99
CA VAL A 267 5.83 6.28 -10.03
C VAL A 267 5.18 7.63 -9.72
N PHE A 268 5.05 7.99 -8.45
CA PHE A 268 4.32 9.18 -7.98
C PHE A 268 5.26 10.17 -7.28
N PRO A 269 6.12 10.88 -8.02
CA PRO A 269 7.17 11.70 -7.43
C PRO A 269 6.66 12.81 -6.51
N TYR A 270 5.40 13.25 -6.70
CA TYR A 270 4.79 14.39 -5.98
C TYR A 270 3.89 13.98 -4.81
N ALA A 271 3.75 12.69 -4.50
CA ALA A 271 2.78 12.21 -3.50
C ALA A 271 3.05 12.73 -2.07
N GLU A 272 4.29 13.11 -1.75
CA GLU A 272 4.67 13.65 -0.44
C GLU A 272 4.71 15.19 -0.39
N ASP A 273 4.57 15.88 -1.54
CA ASP A 273 4.64 17.34 -1.59
C ASP A 273 3.45 18.01 -0.90
N ARG A 274 2.31 17.34 -0.86
CA ARG A 274 1.07 17.82 -0.24
C ARG A 274 0.47 16.72 0.65
N PRO A 275 0.90 16.63 1.92
CA PRO A 275 0.38 15.61 2.85
C PRO A 275 -1.12 15.70 3.14
N ASP A 276 -1.74 16.85 2.83
CA ASP A 276 -3.17 17.12 2.92
C ASP A 276 -3.96 16.75 1.65
N ARG A 277 -3.29 16.17 0.63
CA ARG A 277 -3.87 15.78 -0.66
C ARG A 277 -3.40 14.39 -1.08
N MET A 278 -4.16 13.77 -1.96
CA MET A 278 -3.73 12.62 -2.75
C MET A 278 -3.07 13.13 -4.04
N ASN A 279 -2.02 12.45 -4.51
CA ASN A 279 -1.55 12.60 -5.87
C ASN A 279 -2.36 11.68 -6.79
N LEU A 280 -3.07 12.27 -7.70
CA LEU A 280 -3.77 11.59 -8.79
C LEU A 280 -2.90 11.67 -10.02
N ARG A 281 -2.47 10.52 -10.55
CA ARG A 281 -1.67 10.43 -11.78
C ARG A 281 -2.41 9.64 -12.85
N LEU A 282 -2.49 10.24 -14.02
CA LEU A 282 -3.00 9.61 -15.23
C LEU A 282 -1.91 9.56 -16.29
N THR A 283 -1.93 8.53 -17.12
CA THR A 283 -1.06 8.50 -18.29
C THR A 283 -1.67 7.71 -19.44
N ASP A 284 -1.43 8.23 -20.65
CA ASP A 284 -1.64 7.52 -21.92
C ASP A 284 -0.31 7.22 -22.65
N ILE A 285 0.79 7.19 -21.92
CA ILE A 285 2.12 6.90 -22.48
C ILE A 285 2.09 5.63 -23.34
N SER A 286 2.70 5.70 -24.52
CA SER A 286 2.80 4.52 -25.36
C SER A 286 3.76 3.47 -24.76
N PRO A 287 3.54 2.16 -24.98
CA PRO A 287 4.44 1.11 -24.50
C PRO A 287 5.89 1.32 -24.90
N ALA A 288 6.14 1.78 -26.13
CA ALA A 288 7.48 2.06 -26.62
C ALA A 288 8.15 3.23 -25.88
N ALA A 289 7.41 4.31 -25.63
CA ALA A 289 7.90 5.45 -24.86
C ALA A 289 8.14 5.06 -23.38
N PHE A 290 7.26 4.23 -22.79
CA PHE A 290 7.43 3.71 -21.45
C PHE A 290 8.73 2.89 -21.33
N VAL A 291 8.97 1.91 -22.22
CA VAL A 291 10.18 1.08 -22.19
C VAL A 291 11.44 1.92 -22.39
N ARG A 292 11.43 2.84 -23.36
CA ARG A 292 12.56 3.74 -23.63
C ARG A 292 12.93 4.59 -22.42
N ASN A 293 11.97 5.08 -21.69
CA ASN A 293 12.17 6.01 -20.57
C ASN A 293 12.09 5.30 -19.18
N LEU A 294 12.01 3.97 -19.15
CA LEU A 294 11.83 3.20 -17.92
C LEU A 294 12.81 3.58 -16.80
N PRO A 295 14.12 3.79 -17.04
CA PRO A 295 15.02 4.20 -15.95
C PRO A 295 14.67 5.54 -15.30
N ALA A 296 14.23 6.52 -16.10
CA ALA A 296 13.81 7.83 -15.59
C ALA A 296 12.45 7.73 -14.89
N ILE A 297 11.50 6.96 -15.46
CA ILE A 297 10.20 6.69 -14.84
C ILE A 297 10.39 5.97 -13.49
N TRP A 298 11.33 5.00 -13.42
CA TRP A 298 11.64 4.26 -12.19
C TRP A 298 12.10 5.17 -11.05
N ARG A 299 12.92 6.18 -11.38
CA ARG A 299 13.42 7.16 -10.41
C ARG A 299 12.45 8.31 -10.11
N GLY A 300 11.31 8.37 -10.84
CA GLY A 300 10.35 9.48 -10.73
C GLY A 300 10.86 10.79 -11.35
N GLU A 301 11.78 10.70 -12.31
CA GLU A 301 12.42 11.84 -12.98
C GLU A 301 11.85 12.10 -14.38
N TYR A 302 11.00 11.21 -14.88
CA TYR A 302 10.40 11.36 -16.20
C TYR A 302 9.23 12.33 -16.17
N GLU A 303 9.34 13.39 -16.93
CA GLU A 303 8.35 14.44 -17.05
C GLU A 303 7.88 14.55 -18.51
N ASP A 304 6.59 14.41 -18.75
CA ASP A 304 5.96 14.59 -20.05
C ASP A 304 4.51 15.05 -19.87
N MET A 305 4.31 16.34 -19.93
CA MET A 305 2.99 16.98 -19.70
C MET A 305 1.98 16.70 -20.82
N THR A 306 2.36 16.02 -21.89
CA THR A 306 1.47 15.66 -23.00
C THR A 306 0.82 14.30 -22.81
N THR A 307 1.47 13.39 -22.08
CA THR A 307 0.99 12.03 -21.85
C THR A 307 0.88 11.66 -20.38
N ILE A 308 1.42 12.49 -19.46
CA ILE A 308 1.32 12.32 -18.00
C ILE A 308 0.62 13.53 -17.41
N PHE A 309 -0.39 13.29 -16.62
CA PHE A 309 -1.20 14.32 -15.97
C PHE A 309 -1.23 14.04 -14.46
N ASP A 310 -0.73 14.97 -13.67
CA ASP A 310 -0.76 14.91 -12.22
C ASP A 310 -1.68 15.97 -11.64
N PHE A 311 -2.40 15.59 -10.58
CA PHE A 311 -3.26 16.49 -9.84
C PHE A 311 -3.16 16.21 -8.33
N PHE A 312 -3.39 17.23 -7.52
CA PHE A 312 -3.67 17.11 -6.11
C PHE A 312 -5.18 17.24 -5.88
N ALA A 313 -5.75 16.28 -5.17
CA ALA A 313 -7.15 16.26 -4.78
C ALA A 313 -7.32 15.58 -3.41
N ASP A 314 -8.47 15.74 -2.75
CA ASP A 314 -8.80 15.06 -1.51
C ASP A 314 -10.04 14.15 -1.62
N ALA A 315 -10.87 14.35 -2.63
CA ALA A 315 -11.96 13.44 -2.99
C ALA A 315 -12.23 13.49 -4.48
N VAL A 316 -12.34 12.34 -5.11
CA VAL A 316 -12.58 12.22 -6.56
C VAL A 316 -13.53 11.06 -6.88
N THR A 317 -14.28 11.20 -7.96
CA THR A 317 -14.94 10.08 -8.64
C THR A 317 -14.23 9.83 -9.97
N ILE A 318 -13.81 8.59 -10.20
CA ILE A 318 -13.15 8.13 -11.42
C ILE A 318 -14.12 7.26 -12.18
N GLU A 319 -14.38 7.60 -13.44
CA GLU A 319 -15.22 6.87 -14.36
C GLU A 319 -14.38 6.33 -15.51
N MET A 320 -14.58 5.06 -15.88
CA MET A 320 -13.84 4.36 -16.94
C MET A 320 -14.82 3.75 -17.95
N ASP A 321 -14.57 3.98 -19.22
CA ASP A 321 -15.31 3.39 -20.33
C ASP A 321 -14.34 2.78 -21.38
N PRO A 322 -14.39 1.45 -21.59
CA PRO A 322 -15.19 0.42 -20.92
C PRO A 322 -14.74 0.15 -19.46
N PRO A 323 -15.52 -0.67 -18.70
CA PRO A 323 -15.07 -1.14 -17.39
C PRO A 323 -13.66 -1.68 -17.43
N THR A 324 -12.81 -1.22 -16.52
CA THR A 324 -11.36 -1.42 -16.56
C THR A 324 -10.89 -2.09 -15.28
N PRO A 325 -9.87 -2.98 -15.32
CA PRO A 325 -9.30 -3.60 -14.15
C PRO A 325 -8.89 -2.57 -13.09
N PHE A 326 -9.28 -2.84 -11.85
CA PHE A 326 -9.04 -2.00 -10.68
C PHE A 326 -8.28 -2.75 -9.60
N GLN A 327 -7.46 -2.05 -8.84
CA GLN A 327 -6.71 -2.60 -7.70
C GLN A 327 -6.77 -1.66 -6.50
N ILE A 328 -6.64 -2.24 -5.29
CA ILE A 328 -6.50 -1.53 -4.01
C ILE A 328 -5.31 -2.12 -3.27
N GLY A 329 -4.30 -1.31 -2.95
CA GLY A 329 -3.12 -1.75 -2.20
C GLY A 329 -2.33 -2.90 -2.85
N GLY A 330 -2.39 -2.99 -4.18
CA GLY A 330 -1.75 -4.05 -4.95
C GLY A 330 -2.58 -5.34 -5.10
N ASP A 331 -3.82 -5.38 -4.60
CA ASP A 331 -4.71 -6.53 -4.75
C ASP A 331 -5.78 -6.25 -5.82
N PRO A 332 -5.93 -7.12 -6.85
CA PRO A 332 -6.93 -6.96 -7.90
C PRO A 332 -8.35 -7.04 -7.35
N GLN A 333 -9.21 -6.09 -7.74
CA GLN A 333 -10.62 -6.01 -7.34
C GLN A 333 -11.60 -6.35 -8.47
N GLY A 334 -11.10 -6.82 -9.64
CA GLY A 334 -11.87 -7.00 -10.85
C GLY A 334 -12.09 -5.70 -11.63
N ASP A 335 -13.01 -5.72 -12.57
CA ASP A 335 -13.27 -4.57 -13.43
C ASP A 335 -14.28 -3.63 -12.78
N ARG A 336 -14.07 -2.32 -12.92
CA ARG A 336 -14.96 -1.26 -12.44
C ARG A 336 -15.18 -0.23 -13.55
N SER A 337 -16.36 0.33 -13.60
CA SER A 337 -16.68 1.48 -14.45
C SER A 337 -16.68 2.79 -13.69
N ARG A 338 -16.84 2.74 -12.37
CA ARG A 338 -16.88 3.93 -11.50
C ARG A 338 -16.40 3.59 -10.09
N VAL A 339 -15.55 4.44 -9.54
CA VAL A 339 -15.06 4.34 -8.16
C VAL A 339 -14.95 5.74 -7.57
N SER A 340 -15.37 5.90 -6.31
CA SER A 340 -15.15 7.12 -5.53
C SER A 340 -14.02 6.88 -4.52
N VAL A 341 -13.11 7.84 -4.44
CA VAL A 341 -11.94 7.80 -3.56
C VAL A 341 -11.90 9.07 -2.72
N THR A 342 -11.72 8.93 -1.42
CA THR A 342 -11.58 10.06 -0.49
C THR A 342 -10.34 9.92 0.36
N LEU A 343 -9.72 11.06 0.69
CA LEU A 343 -8.58 11.10 1.62
C LEU A 343 -9.07 11.00 3.06
N THR A 344 -8.42 10.15 3.86
CA THR A 344 -8.80 9.96 5.28
C THR A 344 -8.16 11.02 6.18
N GLU A 345 -8.63 11.07 7.43
CA GLU A 345 -7.83 11.67 8.50
C GLU A 345 -6.50 10.93 8.66
N PRO A 346 -5.43 11.62 9.12
CA PRO A 346 -4.14 10.99 9.25
C PRO A 346 -4.13 9.92 10.33
N ILE A 347 -3.53 8.78 10.02
CA ILE A 347 -3.10 7.77 10.99
C ILE A 347 -1.63 7.99 11.32
N ARG A 348 -1.16 7.47 12.45
CA ARG A 348 0.26 7.48 12.79
C ARG A 348 0.92 6.22 12.24
N ILE A 349 2.00 6.37 11.50
CA ILE A 349 2.84 5.26 11.04
C ILE A 349 4.22 5.32 11.70
N VAL A 350 4.80 4.15 11.98
CA VAL A 350 6.17 4.00 12.45
C VAL A 350 7.11 4.57 11.39
N ASP A 351 8.12 5.30 11.82
CA ASP A 351 9.17 5.83 10.97
C ASP A 351 10.52 5.25 11.43
N PHE A 352 11.01 4.26 10.69
CA PHE A 352 12.28 3.61 10.97
C PHE A 352 13.50 4.44 10.51
N TYR A 353 13.28 5.53 9.73
CA TYR A 353 14.32 6.49 9.39
C TYR A 353 14.56 7.51 10.51
N ALA A 354 13.54 7.77 11.33
CA ALA A 354 13.69 8.72 12.41
C ALA A 354 14.72 8.20 13.46
N PRO A 355 15.65 9.06 13.92
CA PRO A 355 16.53 8.66 15.01
C PRO A 355 15.71 8.33 16.27
N PRO A 356 16.19 7.39 17.12
CA PRO A 356 15.57 7.15 18.42
C PRO A 356 15.44 8.46 19.19
N ARG A 357 14.33 8.67 19.85
CA ARG A 357 14.19 9.78 20.78
C ARG A 357 15.14 9.53 21.94
N GLY A 358 16.11 10.42 22.12
CA GLY A 358 17.04 10.40 23.24
C GLY A 358 16.37 10.66 24.60
#